data_419498df9fd155bd58f40f03f3b41a04
#
_entry.id   419498df9fd155bd58f40f03f3b41a04
#
_cell.length_a   1.000
_cell.length_b   1.000
_cell.length_c   1.000
_cell.angle_alpha   90.00
_cell.angle_beta   90.00
_cell.angle_gamma   90.00
#
_symmetry.space_group_name_H-M   'P 1'
#
loop_
_entity.id
_entity.type
_entity.pdbx_description
1 polymer ?
#
loop_
_entity_poly.entity_id
_entity_poly.type
_entity_poly.pdbx_seq_one_letter_code
_entity_poly.pdbx_strand_id
1 'polypeptide(L)'
;LVEILKFEENQEYDLSYEKFKNYKDIKPTQIGKHKYFEAIDSNSCVIAIHGFSSSPKEMEKLALFLNQNGFNVQTPRLAGHGTVPFDLKDKTWQDWYKCISRSIIIASLQYKKIYIVGFSTGGLLALLSTKKHYKEFVSVVCINAALHLNDLRIKTLLPAISFWNDIVKVFNQEEYTKQYIDNFPENPEINYNKHYINSIEQLSLLMNKTKKILPKIKKPTLIIQGKDDPIVNPSSGYEIYENIESRYKTLQIVEAKNHVIVNNENNQELFLNILNFIKQAAKNENQ
;
A
#
# COMPACT_ATOMS: atom_id res chain seq x y z
N LEU A 1 -17.81 -9.09 -16.71
CA LEU A 1 -17.65 -8.45 -15.39
C LEU A 1 -16.23 -7.89 -15.20
N VAL A 2 -15.19 -8.69 -15.51
CA VAL A 2 -13.77 -8.22 -15.37
C VAL A 2 -13.54 -6.95 -16.17
N GLU A 3 -13.90 -6.92 -17.45
CA GLU A 3 -13.71 -5.73 -18.29
C GLU A 3 -14.50 -4.50 -17.80
N ILE A 4 -15.68 -4.73 -17.22
CA ILE A 4 -16.47 -3.64 -16.60
C ILE A 4 -15.70 -3.07 -15.39
N LEU A 5 -15.19 -3.93 -14.50
CA LEU A 5 -14.46 -3.49 -13.32
C LEU A 5 -13.15 -2.76 -13.69
N LYS A 6 -12.42 -3.26 -14.70
CA LYS A 6 -11.21 -2.57 -15.21
C LYS A 6 -11.56 -1.22 -15.85
N PHE A 7 -12.67 -1.16 -16.57
CA PHE A 7 -13.16 0.09 -17.15
C PHE A 7 -13.52 1.12 -16.07
N GLU A 8 -14.25 0.71 -15.03
CA GLU A 8 -14.58 1.57 -13.89
C GLU A 8 -13.33 2.10 -13.18
N GLU A 9 -12.31 1.26 -12.97
CA GLU A 9 -11.04 1.70 -12.38
C GLU A 9 -10.36 2.79 -13.21
N ASN A 10 -10.30 2.60 -14.53
CA ASN A 10 -9.74 3.60 -15.43
C ASN A 10 -10.56 4.89 -15.44
N GLN A 11 -11.88 4.77 -15.47
CA GLN A 11 -12.78 5.92 -15.47
C GLN A 11 -12.68 6.73 -14.16
N GLU A 12 -12.60 6.06 -13.00
CA GLU A 12 -12.38 6.73 -11.71
C GLU A 12 -11.06 7.53 -11.70
N TYR A 13 -10.00 6.98 -12.29
CA TYR A 13 -8.73 7.70 -12.42
C TYR A 13 -8.84 8.88 -13.36
N ASP A 14 -9.40 8.68 -14.56
CA ASP A 14 -9.49 9.72 -15.59
C ASP A 14 -10.37 10.89 -15.12
N LEU A 15 -11.47 10.64 -14.42
CA LEU A 15 -12.30 11.67 -13.80
C LEU A 15 -11.53 12.44 -12.71
N SER A 16 -10.77 11.75 -11.88
CA SER A 16 -9.93 12.37 -10.86
C SER A 16 -8.84 13.24 -11.51
N TYR A 17 -8.18 12.72 -12.55
CA TYR A 17 -7.14 13.44 -13.28
C TYR A 17 -7.68 14.71 -13.96
N GLU A 18 -8.79 14.60 -14.68
CA GLU A 18 -9.44 15.74 -15.35
C GLU A 18 -9.84 16.83 -14.36
N LYS A 19 -10.35 16.46 -13.19
CA LYS A 19 -10.70 17.40 -12.12
C LYS A 19 -9.49 18.24 -11.66
N PHE A 20 -8.30 17.64 -11.65
CA PHE A 20 -7.11 18.25 -11.06
C PHE A 20 -6.00 18.58 -12.09
N LYS A 21 -6.20 18.39 -13.39
CA LYS A 21 -5.16 18.56 -14.44
C LYS A 21 -4.48 19.92 -14.47
N ASN A 22 -5.16 20.96 -14.00
CA ASN A 22 -4.62 22.32 -13.95
C ASN A 22 -3.87 22.65 -12.66
N TYR A 23 -3.77 21.70 -11.71
CA TYR A 23 -3.01 21.89 -10.48
C TYR A 23 -1.52 21.78 -10.79
N LYS A 24 -0.72 22.69 -10.16
CA LYS A 24 0.71 22.82 -10.40
C LYS A 24 1.51 21.57 -10.02
N ASP A 25 1.01 20.80 -9.06
CA ASP A 25 1.63 19.59 -8.50
C ASP A 25 0.97 18.29 -8.99
N ILE A 26 0.23 18.35 -10.12
CA ILE A 26 -0.35 17.17 -10.77
C ILE A 26 0.75 16.19 -11.21
N LYS A 27 0.54 14.91 -10.89
CA LYS A 27 1.45 13.85 -11.32
C LYS A 27 1.16 13.42 -12.75
N PRO A 28 2.18 12.99 -13.52
CA PRO A 28 1.96 12.47 -14.88
C PRO A 28 1.04 11.23 -14.88
N THR A 29 0.22 11.09 -15.90
CA THR A 29 -0.73 9.97 -16.02
C THR A 29 -0.05 8.60 -16.01
N GLN A 30 1.18 8.50 -16.53
CA GLN A 30 1.96 7.27 -16.63
C GLN A 30 2.29 6.65 -15.27
N ILE A 31 2.32 7.46 -14.19
CA ILE A 31 2.64 6.97 -12.85
C ILE A 31 1.38 6.70 -12.02
N GLY A 32 0.27 7.36 -12.32
CA GLY A 32 -0.94 7.33 -11.51
C GLY A 32 -1.90 6.20 -11.84
N LYS A 33 -1.96 5.73 -13.10
CA LYS A 33 -2.86 4.66 -13.52
C LYS A 33 -2.44 3.31 -12.95
N HIS A 34 -3.43 2.47 -12.62
CA HIS A 34 -3.14 1.08 -12.36
C HIS A 34 -2.65 0.37 -13.61
N LYS A 35 -1.89 -0.71 -13.38
CA LYS A 35 -1.30 -1.49 -14.45
C LYS A 35 -1.60 -2.96 -14.27
N TYR A 36 -1.72 -3.62 -15.40
CA TYR A 36 -1.88 -5.06 -15.52
C TYR A 36 -0.72 -5.57 -16.35
N PHE A 37 0.05 -6.52 -15.79
CA PHE A 37 1.15 -7.20 -16.45
C PHE A 37 0.71 -8.65 -16.65
N GLU A 38 0.49 -9.04 -17.89
CA GLU A 38 0.04 -10.38 -18.24
C GLU A 38 1.23 -11.30 -18.49
N ALA A 39 1.16 -12.53 -18.00
CA ALA A 39 2.13 -13.60 -18.25
C ALA A 39 1.48 -14.71 -19.06
N ILE A 40 2.21 -15.25 -20.04
CA ILE A 40 1.74 -16.31 -20.90
C ILE A 40 1.50 -17.57 -20.07
N ASP A 41 0.34 -18.22 -20.26
CA ASP A 41 -0.04 -19.52 -19.68
C ASP A 41 0.04 -19.57 -18.13
N SER A 42 -0.14 -18.44 -17.45
CA SER A 42 -0.09 -18.37 -16.00
C SER A 42 -1.49 -18.26 -15.36
N ASN A 43 -1.77 -19.18 -14.43
CA ASN A 43 -2.97 -19.17 -13.57
C ASN A 43 -2.73 -18.48 -12.21
N SER A 44 -1.64 -17.72 -12.08
CA SER A 44 -1.21 -17.07 -10.86
C SER A 44 -1.19 -15.56 -11.02
N CYS A 45 -1.68 -14.83 -10.03
CA CYS A 45 -1.68 -13.37 -10.02
C CYS A 45 -1.12 -12.83 -8.71
N VAL A 46 -0.29 -11.79 -8.81
CA VAL A 46 0.19 -11.01 -7.68
C VAL A 46 -0.47 -9.63 -7.68
N ILE A 47 -1.10 -9.25 -6.57
CA ILE A 47 -1.60 -7.88 -6.36
C ILE A 47 -0.54 -7.13 -5.58
N ALA A 48 0.12 -6.13 -6.21
CA ALA A 48 1.22 -5.36 -5.64
C ALA A 48 0.77 -3.94 -5.28
N ILE A 49 0.69 -3.64 -3.97
CA ILE A 49 0.06 -2.45 -3.41
C ILE A 49 1.12 -1.44 -2.96
N HIS A 50 1.03 -0.21 -3.48
CA HIS A 50 1.93 0.90 -3.16
C HIS A 50 1.67 1.53 -1.78
N GLY A 51 2.56 2.41 -1.34
CA GLY A 51 2.51 3.12 -0.07
C GLY A 51 1.64 4.39 -0.08
N PHE A 52 1.57 5.03 1.11
CA PHE A 52 0.86 6.29 1.33
C PHE A 52 1.47 7.42 0.50
N SER A 53 0.61 8.31 -0.03
CA SER A 53 0.99 9.46 -0.86
C SER A 53 1.81 9.14 -2.12
N SER A 54 1.83 7.87 -2.53
CA SER A 54 2.57 7.35 -3.68
C SER A 54 1.64 7.04 -4.86
N SER A 55 2.03 6.07 -5.70
CA SER A 55 1.27 5.65 -6.87
C SER A 55 1.64 4.22 -7.30
N PRO A 56 0.90 3.59 -8.23
CA PRO A 56 1.24 2.28 -8.78
C PRO A 56 2.66 2.16 -9.33
N LYS A 57 3.24 3.25 -9.80
CA LYS A 57 4.63 3.31 -10.29
C LYS A 57 5.66 2.85 -9.26
N GLU A 58 5.39 3.03 -7.96
CA GLU A 58 6.26 2.61 -6.88
C GLU A 58 6.51 1.10 -6.86
N MET A 59 5.52 0.31 -7.29
CA MET A 59 5.61 -1.15 -7.32
C MET A 59 6.04 -1.72 -8.68
N GLU A 60 6.29 -0.87 -9.67
CA GLU A 60 6.49 -1.31 -11.06
C GLU A 60 7.73 -2.17 -11.26
N LYS A 61 8.86 -1.87 -10.59
CA LYS A 61 10.08 -2.69 -10.70
C LYS A 61 9.84 -4.11 -10.21
N LEU A 62 9.19 -4.25 -9.04
CA LEU A 62 8.79 -5.55 -8.50
C LEU A 62 7.78 -6.24 -9.41
N ALA A 63 6.79 -5.51 -9.92
CA ALA A 63 5.77 -6.05 -10.81
C ALA A 63 6.38 -6.63 -12.10
N LEU A 64 7.29 -5.89 -12.74
CA LEU A 64 8.00 -6.35 -13.94
C LEU A 64 8.86 -7.59 -13.65
N PHE A 65 9.59 -7.59 -12.53
CA PHE A 65 10.39 -8.74 -12.12
C PHE A 65 9.52 -10.00 -11.92
N LEU A 66 8.39 -9.88 -11.21
CA LEU A 66 7.49 -11.00 -10.98
C LEU A 66 6.81 -11.46 -12.29
N ASN A 67 6.47 -10.52 -13.17
CA ASN A 67 5.90 -10.85 -14.48
C ASN A 67 6.88 -11.61 -15.35
N GLN A 68 8.15 -11.21 -15.41
CA GLN A 68 9.23 -11.93 -16.10
C GLN A 68 9.45 -13.34 -15.52
N ASN A 69 9.03 -13.57 -14.29
CA ASN A 69 9.10 -14.87 -13.60
C ASN A 69 7.78 -15.67 -13.65
N GLY A 70 6.87 -15.33 -14.58
CA GLY A 70 5.69 -16.10 -14.90
C GLY A 70 4.44 -15.79 -14.04
N PHE A 71 4.36 -14.61 -13.41
CA PHE A 71 3.17 -14.16 -12.69
C PHE A 71 2.44 -13.08 -13.47
N ASN A 72 1.11 -13.18 -13.54
CA ASN A 72 0.32 -11.99 -13.81
C ASN A 72 0.43 -11.04 -12.63
N VAL A 73 0.51 -9.73 -12.87
CA VAL A 73 0.63 -8.75 -11.79
C VAL A 73 -0.35 -7.60 -11.99
N GLN A 74 -1.02 -7.22 -10.91
CA GLN A 74 -1.85 -6.02 -10.85
C GLN A 74 -1.20 -5.03 -9.88
N THR A 75 -1.07 -3.77 -10.30
CA THR A 75 -0.63 -2.67 -9.42
C THR A 75 -1.79 -1.68 -9.27
N PRO A 76 -2.72 -1.93 -8.31
CA PRO A 76 -3.89 -1.08 -8.12
C PRO A 76 -3.51 0.32 -7.66
N ARG A 77 -4.25 1.32 -8.12
CA ARG A 77 -4.21 2.69 -7.61
C ARG A 77 -5.11 2.79 -6.38
N LEU A 78 -4.60 3.29 -5.29
CA LEU A 78 -5.41 3.66 -4.13
C LEU A 78 -6.14 4.99 -4.41
N ALA A 79 -7.38 5.12 -3.96
CA ALA A 79 -8.18 6.34 -4.15
C ALA A 79 -7.43 7.58 -3.66
N GLY A 80 -7.42 8.65 -4.45
CA GLY A 80 -6.73 9.90 -4.14
C GLY A 80 -5.22 9.90 -4.36
N HIS A 81 -4.63 8.78 -4.83
CA HIS A 81 -3.20 8.67 -5.10
C HIS A 81 -2.89 8.84 -6.59
N GLY A 82 -1.66 9.21 -6.92
CA GLY A 82 -1.18 9.33 -8.31
C GLY A 82 -1.77 10.50 -9.12
N THR A 83 -2.38 11.49 -8.46
CA THR A 83 -2.90 12.73 -9.04
C THR A 83 -2.28 13.95 -8.35
N VAL A 84 -2.94 14.52 -7.34
CA VAL A 84 -2.46 15.65 -6.53
C VAL A 84 -2.66 15.36 -5.04
N PRO A 85 -1.87 15.99 -4.13
CA PRO A 85 -2.07 15.82 -2.69
C PRO A 85 -3.51 16.15 -2.23
N PHE A 86 -4.15 17.13 -2.87
CA PHE A 86 -5.51 17.57 -2.55
C PHE A 86 -6.57 16.51 -2.84
N ASP A 87 -6.37 15.63 -3.84
CA ASP A 87 -7.29 14.52 -4.12
C ASP A 87 -7.34 13.51 -2.95
N LEU A 88 -6.22 13.34 -2.25
CA LEU A 88 -6.12 12.44 -1.11
C LEU A 88 -6.83 12.98 0.15
N LYS A 89 -7.04 14.31 0.25
CA LYS A 89 -7.57 14.98 1.44
C LYS A 89 -8.89 14.39 1.95
N ASP A 90 -9.79 14.05 1.01
CA ASP A 90 -11.15 13.62 1.32
C ASP A 90 -11.33 12.08 1.21
N LYS A 91 -10.22 11.34 1.02
CA LYS A 91 -10.28 9.87 0.93
C LYS A 91 -10.10 9.23 2.29
N THR A 92 -10.88 8.19 2.53
CA THR A 92 -10.81 7.37 3.73
C THR A 92 -9.98 6.12 3.49
N TRP A 93 -9.52 5.46 4.55
CA TRP A 93 -8.85 4.17 4.42
C TRP A 93 -9.78 3.09 3.85
N GLN A 94 -11.10 3.24 4.01
CA GLN A 94 -12.10 2.37 3.40
C GLN A 94 -12.11 2.51 1.88
N ASP A 95 -11.92 3.74 1.35
CA ASP A 95 -11.82 3.97 -0.09
C ASP A 95 -10.56 3.31 -0.65
N TRP A 96 -9.42 3.39 0.05
CA TRP A 96 -8.22 2.66 -0.34
C TRP A 96 -8.45 1.15 -0.35
N TYR A 97 -9.08 0.63 0.70
CA TYR A 97 -9.41 -0.78 0.81
C TYR A 97 -10.39 -1.24 -0.30
N LYS A 98 -11.34 -0.39 -0.69
CA LYS A 98 -12.29 -0.66 -1.77
C LYS A 98 -11.59 -0.88 -3.11
N CYS A 99 -10.55 -0.08 -3.42
CA CYS A 99 -9.72 -0.29 -4.61
C CYS A 99 -9.07 -1.67 -4.59
N ILE A 100 -8.50 -2.09 -3.45
CA ILE A 100 -7.89 -3.41 -3.31
C ILE A 100 -8.94 -4.53 -3.42
N SER A 101 -10.11 -4.36 -2.83
CA SER A 101 -11.20 -5.34 -2.94
C SER A 101 -11.64 -5.55 -4.40
N ARG A 102 -11.66 -4.49 -5.22
CA ARG A 102 -11.94 -4.58 -6.66
C ARG A 102 -10.86 -5.40 -7.37
N SER A 103 -9.59 -5.10 -7.12
CA SER A 103 -8.47 -5.87 -7.71
C SER A 103 -8.49 -7.34 -7.29
N ILE A 104 -8.89 -7.65 -6.04
CA ILE A 104 -9.08 -9.04 -5.58
C ILE A 104 -10.20 -9.72 -6.37
N ILE A 105 -11.33 -9.05 -6.59
CA ILE A 105 -12.44 -9.59 -7.38
C ILE A 105 -11.99 -9.86 -8.82
N ILE A 106 -11.31 -8.90 -9.45
CA ILE A 106 -10.77 -9.06 -10.81
C ILE A 106 -9.83 -10.27 -10.87
N ALA A 107 -8.91 -10.39 -9.91
CA ALA A 107 -7.98 -11.50 -9.86
C ALA A 107 -8.68 -12.84 -9.62
N SER A 108 -9.66 -12.91 -8.71
CA SER A 108 -10.38 -14.15 -8.37
C SER A 108 -11.27 -14.69 -9.51
N LEU A 109 -11.69 -13.82 -10.41
CA LEU A 109 -12.44 -14.19 -11.59
C LEU A 109 -11.55 -14.73 -12.73
N GLN A 110 -10.26 -14.43 -12.71
CA GLN A 110 -9.33 -14.76 -13.80
C GLN A 110 -8.30 -15.82 -13.42
N TYR A 111 -7.91 -15.92 -12.15
CA TYR A 111 -6.76 -16.71 -11.72
C TYR A 111 -7.09 -17.64 -10.55
N LYS A 112 -6.43 -18.80 -10.53
CA LYS A 112 -6.63 -19.81 -9.48
C LYS A 112 -5.82 -19.54 -8.22
N LYS A 113 -4.66 -18.88 -8.35
CA LYS A 113 -3.74 -18.59 -7.24
C LYS A 113 -3.48 -17.09 -7.16
N ILE A 114 -3.82 -16.50 -6.03
CA ILE A 114 -3.65 -15.07 -5.80
C ILE A 114 -2.70 -14.87 -4.64
N TYR A 115 -1.73 -14.00 -4.86
CA TYR A 115 -0.77 -13.55 -3.88
C TYR A 115 -0.94 -12.05 -3.68
N ILE A 116 -0.68 -11.56 -2.50
CA ILE A 116 -0.76 -10.13 -2.22
C ILE A 116 0.56 -9.65 -1.64
N VAL A 117 1.10 -8.59 -2.22
CA VAL A 117 2.35 -7.95 -1.79
C VAL A 117 2.04 -6.49 -1.52
N GLY A 118 2.41 -5.97 -0.36
CA GLY A 118 2.18 -4.58 -0.03
C GLY A 118 3.40 -3.90 0.57
N PHE A 119 3.64 -2.67 0.12
CA PHE A 119 4.70 -1.81 0.64
C PHE A 119 4.10 -0.75 1.56
N SER A 120 4.71 -0.53 2.73
CA SER A 120 4.30 0.52 3.68
C SER A 120 2.80 0.43 4.04
N THR A 121 2.01 1.44 3.72
CA THR A 121 0.53 1.41 3.85
C THR A 121 -0.09 0.27 3.05
N GLY A 122 0.46 -0.04 1.87
CA GLY A 122 0.06 -1.22 1.09
C GLY A 122 0.22 -2.53 1.86
N GLY A 123 1.25 -2.64 2.72
CA GLY A 123 1.46 -3.77 3.62
C GLY A 123 0.33 -3.94 4.64
N LEU A 124 -0.16 -2.83 5.20
CA LEU A 124 -1.32 -2.85 6.11
C LEU A 124 -2.60 -3.31 5.39
N LEU A 125 -2.82 -2.78 4.16
CA LEU A 125 -3.97 -3.16 3.34
C LEU A 125 -3.88 -4.63 2.91
N ALA A 126 -2.68 -5.13 2.59
CA ALA A 126 -2.45 -6.54 2.28
C ALA A 126 -2.82 -7.45 3.45
N LEU A 127 -2.35 -7.15 4.66
CA LEU A 127 -2.70 -7.88 5.89
C LEU A 127 -4.21 -7.85 6.15
N LEU A 128 -4.85 -6.68 6.03
CA LEU A 128 -6.29 -6.53 6.23
C LEU A 128 -7.08 -7.36 5.22
N SER A 129 -6.62 -7.43 3.97
CA SER A 129 -7.25 -8.19 2.89
C SER A 129 -7.25 -9.69 3.17
N THR A 130 -6.16 -10.25 3.70
CA THR A 130 -6.08 -11.69 4.00
C THR A 130 -7.06 -12.14 5.07
N LYS A 131 -7.48 -11.25 5.97
CA LYS A 131 -8.55 -11.57 6.92
C LYS A 131 -9.92 -11.60 6.25
N LYS A 132 -10.22 -10.62 5.38
CA LYS A 132 -11.54 -10.45 4.77
C LYS A 132 -11.78 -11.41 3.60
N HIS A 133 -10.72 -11.72 2.86
CA HIS A 133 -10.73 -12.57 1.66
C HIS A 133 -9.80 -13.78 1.86
N TYR A 134 -9.98 -14.47 2.99
CA TYR A 134 -9.08 -15.55 3.40
C TYR A 134 -8.94 -16.67 2.35
N LYS A 135 -10.02 -17.01 1.66
CA LYS A 135 -10.04 -18.13 0.71
C LYS A 135 -9.30 -17.83 -0.59
N GLU A 136 -9.25 -16.56 -0.97
CA GLU A 136 -8.72 -16.10 -2.26
C GLU A 136 -7.18 -16.11 -2.29
N PHE A 137 -6.52 -15.99 -1.11
CA PHE A 137 -5.07 -15.82 -1.07
C PHE A 137 -4.29 -17.09 -0.75
N VAL A 138 -3.18 -17.29 -1.47
CA VAL A 138 -2.14 -18.29 -1.14
C VAL A 138 -1.22 -17.74 -0.06
N SER A 139 -0.72 -16.52 -0.22
CA SER A 139 0.19 -15.90 0.75
C SER A 139 0.13 -14.37 0.71
N VAL A 140 0.71 -13.76 1.74
CA VAL A 140 0.90 -12.31 1.85
C VAL A 140 2.37 -11.96 2.09
N VAL A 141 2.82 -10.88 1.47
CA VAL A 141 4.14 -10.27 1.71
C VAL A 141 3.94 -8.83 2.16
N CYS A 142 4.56 -8.46 3.27
CA CYS A 142 4.57 -7.11 3.81
C CYS A 142 5.98 -6.55 3.77
N ILE A 143 6.18 -5.43 3.10
CA ILE A 143 7.47 -4.76 2.97
C ILE A 143 7.38 -3.43 3.70
N ASN A 144 8.20 -3.21 4.73
CA ASN A 144 8.18 -2.02 5.59
C ASN A 144 6.75 -1.59 5.96
N ALA A 145 5.91 -2.55 6.39
CA ALA A 145 4.50 -2.28 6.69
C ALA A 145 4.37 -1.26 7.83
N ALA A 146 3.64 -0.17 7.58
CA ALA A 146 3.60 1.01 8.43
C ALA A 146 2.71 0.82 9.69
N LEU A 147 3.01 -0.18 10.53
CA LEU A 147 2.26 -0.40 11.78
C LEU A 147 2.59 0.66 12.84
N HIS A 148 3.85 1.13 12.86
CA HIS A 148 4.35 2.23 13.67
C HIS A 148 5.20 3.16 12.84
N LEU A 149 5.02 4.46 13.01
CA LEU A 149 5.83 5.49 12.35
C LEU A 149 6.87 6.06 13.33
N ASN A 150 8.05 6.41 12.81
CA ASN A 150 9.09 7.08 13.59
C ASN A 150 8.79 8.58 13.83
N ASP A 151 7.97 9.21 12.97
CA ASP A 151 7.70 10.64 13.07
C ASP A 151 6.90 10.97 14.34
N LEU A 152 7.61 11.57 15.29
CA LEU A 152 7.02 12.04 16.55
C LEU A 152 5.96 13.12 16.33
N ARG A 153 6.04 13.90 15.24
CA ARG A 153 5.04 14.93 14.91
C ARG A 153 3.67 14.32 14.69
N ILE A 154 3.61 13.13 14.08
CA ILE A 154 2.35 12.40 13.87
C ILE A 154 1.76 11.96 15.20
N LYS A 155 2.59 11.53 16.16
CA LYS A 155 2.11 11.07 17.47
C LYS A 155 1.69 12.21 18.40
N THR A 156 2.42 13.32 18.38
CA THR A 156 2.27 14.41 19.37
C THR A 156 1.54 15.63 18.82
N LEU A 157 1.87 16.05 17.59
CA LEU A 157 1.31 17.28 17.01
C LEU A 157 -0.02 17.03 16.30
N LEU A 158 -0.23 15.85 15.72
CA LEU A 158 -1.48 15.58 15.01
C LEU A 158 -2.72 15.70 15.90
N PRO A 159 -2.77 15.09 17.11
CA PRO A 159 -3.89 15.28 18.03
C PRO A 159 -4.07 16.74 18.43
N ALA A 160 -2.97 17.48 18.66
CA ALA A 160 -3.04 18.91 19.00
C ALA A 160 -3.55 19.76 17.84
N ILE A 161 -3.12 19.49 16.61
CA ILE A 161 -3.61 20.18 15.40
C ILE A 161 -5.09 19.87 15.15
N SER A 162 -5.50 18.61 15.29
CA SER A 162 -6.90 18.23 15.12
C SER A 162 -7.76 18.93 16.16
N PHE A 163 -7.36 18.92 17.43
CA PHE A 163 -8.05 19.65 18.50
C PHE A 163 -8.13 21.15 18.22
N TRP A 164 -7.02 21.78 17.78
CA TRP A 164 -7.00 23.20 17.39
C TRP A 164 -7.98 23.47 16.24
N ASN A 165 -7.93 22.64 15.19
CA ASN A 165 -8.81 22.78 14.04
C ASN A 165 -10.29 22.67 14.44
N ASP A 166 -10.64 21.81 15.39
CA ASP A 166 -12.00 21.69 15.90
C ASP A 166 -12.43 22.96 16.66
N ILE A 167 -11.54 23.54 17.48
CA ILE A 167 -11.80 24.80 18.18
C ILE A 167 -12.07 25.92 17.17
N VAL A 168 -11.18 26.14 16.19
CA VAL A 168 -11.34 27.26 15.25
C VAL A 168 -12.58 27.11 14.37
N LYS A 169 -13.02 25.89 14.05
CA LYS A 169 -14.28 25.62 13.36
C LYS A 169 -15.48 26.03 14.19
N VAL A 170 -15.49 25.75 15.51
CA VAL A 170 -16.57 26.16 16.42
C VAL A 170 -16.74 27.69 16.43
N PHE A 171 -15.65 28.45 16.28
CA PHE A 171 -15.67 29.91 16.21
C PHE A 171 -15.83 30.46 14.78
N ASN A 172 -16.12 29.62 13.77
CA ASN A 172 -16.22 30.01 12.35
C ASN A 172 -14.97 30.70 11.80
N GLN A 173 -13.79 30.31 12.30
CA GLN A 173 -12.49 30.85 11.89
C GLN A 173 -11.68 29.82 11.10
N GLU A 174 -12.29 29.19 10.10
CA GLU A 174 -11.68 28.09 9.34
C GLU A 174 -10.38 28.48 8.61
N GLU A 175 -10.15 29.76 8.34
CA GLU A 175 -8.92 30.28 7.73
C GLU A 175 -7.66 30.00 8.57
N TYR A 176 -7.82 29.80 9.88
CA TYR A 176 -6.72 29.47 10.80
C TYR A 176 -6.49 27.95 10.96
N THR A 177 -7.22 27.11 10.22
CA THR A 177 -7.03 25.66 10.28
C THR A 177 -5.73 25.26 9.57
N LYS A 178 -4.92 24.42 10.22
CA LYS A 178 -3.78 23.78 9.57
C LYS A 178 -4.26 22.58 8.80
N GLN A 179 -4.25 22.67 7.46
CA GLN A 179 -4.82 21.64 6.61
C GLN A 179 -3.82 20.55 6.19
N TYR A 180 -2.52 20.87 6.12
CA TYR A 180 -1.48 19.94 5.67
C TYR A 180 -0.14 20.20 6.38
N ILE A 181 0.74 19.21 6.28
CA ILE A 181 2.17 19.31 6.61
C ILE A 181 2.99 19.08 5.35
N ASP A 182 4.13 19.77 5.23
CA ASP A 182 5.06 19.55 4.13
C ASP A 182 5.74 18.18 4.29
N ASN A 183 5.97 17.53 3.16
CA ASN A 183 6.64 16.26 3.04
C ASN A 183 7.81 16.38 2.07
N PHE A 184 8.93 15.74 2.39
CA PHE A 184 10.14 15.68 1.57
C PHE A 184 10.41 14.22 1.21
N PRO A 185 9.71 13.68 0.19
CA PRO A 185 9.78 12.27 -0.13
C PRO A 185 11.10 11.89 -0.80
N GLU A 186 11.53 10.64 -0.62
CA GLU A 186 12.70 10.05 -1.30
C GLU A 186 12.53 10.05 -2.83
N ASN A 187 11.29 9.89 -3.32
CA ASN A 187 10.94 9.88 -4.74
C ASN A 187 9.92 10.99 -5.07
N PRO A 188 10.33 12.25 -5.22
CA PRO A 188 9.41 13.38 -5.41
C PRO A 188 8.61 13.32 -6.72
N GLU A 189 9.07 12.56 -7.73
CA GLU A 189 8.31 12.35 -8.97
C GLU A 189 7.07 11.48 -8.75
N ILE A 190 7.14 10.52 -7.83
CA ILE A 190 6.08 9.54 -7.56
C ILE A 190 5.23 9.99 -6.36
N ASN A 191 5.89 10.41 -5.27
CA ASN A 191 5.24 10.72 -4.00
C ASN A 191 4.79 12.19 -3.93
N TYR A 192 3.82 12.45 -3.06
CA TYR A 192 3.34 13.80 -2.79
C TYR A 192 4.26 14.57 -1.85
N ASN A 193 4.39 15.89 -2.10
CA ASN A 193 5.17 16.82 -1.29
C ASN A 193 4.39 17.42 -0.11
N LYS A 194 3.12 17.04 0.06
CA LYS A 194 2.25 17.48 1.15
C LYS A 194 1.39 16.33 1.64
N HIS A 195 1.18 16.27 2.96
CA HIS A 195 0.23 15.35 3.57
C HIS A 195 -0.87 16.14 4.25
N TYR A 196 -2.10 15.98 3.78
CA TYR A 196 -3.27 16.57 4.45
C TYR A 196 -3.54 15.88 5.78
N ILE A 197 -3.91 16.65 6.80
CA ILE A 197 -4.15 16.16 8.16
C ILE A 197 -5.17 15.02 8.15
N ASN A 198 -6.30 15.20 7.46
CA ASN A 198 -7.33 14.16 7.34
C ASN A 198 -6.76 12.85 6.78
N SER A 199 -5.90 12.92 5.76
CA SER A 199 -5.33 11.69 5.16
C SER A 199 -4.36 10.98 6.11
N ILE A 200 -3.62 11.72 6.95
CA ILE A 200 -2.77 11.12 8.00
C ILE A 200 -3.63 10.46 9.09
N GLU A 201 -4.75 11.09 9.46
CA GLU A 201 -5.71 10.49 10.41
C GLU A 201 -6.27 9.18 9.86
N GLN A 202 -6.61 9.13 8.56
CA GLN A 202 -7.06 7.89 7.92
C GLN A 202 -5.98 6.79 7.92
N LEU A 203 -4.72 7.16 7.71
CA LEU A 203 -3.60 6.22 7.87
C LEU A 203 -3.53 5.69 9.30
N SER A 204 -3.64 6.57 10.30
CA SER A 204 -3.63 6.18 11.71
C SER A 204 -4.79 5.21 12.05
N LEU A 205 -5.98 5.47 11.51
CA LEU A 205 -7.14 4.57 11.67
C LEU A 205 -6.87 3.20 11.04
N LEU A 206 -6.24 3.15 9.86
CA LEU A 206 -5.84 1.90 9.21
C LEU A 206 -4.79 1.14 10.03
N MET A 207 -3.76 1.82 10.57
CA MET A 207 -2.76 1.25 11.45
C MET A 207 -3.43 0.55 12.65
N ASN A 208 -4.30 1.28 13.36
CA ASN A 208 -5.04 0.75 14.50
C ASN A 208 -5.96 -0.42 14.14
N LYS A 209 -6.59 -0.35 12.95
CA LYS A 209 -7.44 -1.43 12.44
C LYS A 209 -6.63 -2.68 12.14
N THR A 210 -5.48 -2.52 11.49
CA THR A 210 -4.58 -3.64 11.15
C THR A 210 -4.03 -4.29 12.41
N LYS A 211 -3.57 -3.51 13.38
CA LYS A 211 -3.10 -4.03 14.66
C LYS A 211 -4.11 -4.95 15.34
N LYS A 212 -5.39 -4.55 15.39
CA LYS A 212 -6.47 -5.35 16.00
C LYS A 212 -6.77 -6.67 15.28
N ILE A 213 -6.35 -6.81 14.02
CA ILE A 213 -6.64 -8.03 13.25
C ILE A 213 -5.44 -8.96 13.10
N LEU A 214 -4.24 -8.58 13.54
CA LEU A 214 -3.05 -9.42 13.45
C LEU A 214 -3.28 -10.84 13.97
N PRO A 215 -3.91 -11.07 15.15
CA PRO A 215 -4.18 -12.42 15.65
C PRO A 215 -5.14 -13.25 14.79
N LYS A 216 -5.70 -12.68 13.74
CA LYS A 216 -6.64 -13.36 12.83
C LYS A 216 -6.01 -13.70 11.49
N ILE A 217 -4.74 -13.37 11.30
CA ILE A 217 -4.00 -13.61 10.05
C ILE A 217 -3.34 -14.99 10.15
N LYS A 218 -3.79 -15.90 9.28
CA LYS A 218 -3.35 -17.31 9.26
C LYS A 218 -2.68 -17.74 7.96
N LYS A 219 -2.70 -16.88 6.92
CA LYS A 219 -2.06 -17.18 5.62
C LYS A 219 -0.54 -17.13 5.74
N PRO A 220 0.19 -17.93 4.95
CA PRO A 220 1.63 -17.82 4.83
C PRO A 220 2.07 -16.36 4.66
N THR A 221 2.95 -15.87 5.52
CA THR A 221 3.30 -14.44 5.60
C THR A 221 4.81 -14.24 5.59
N LEU A 222 5.31 -13.45 4.63
CA LEU A 222 6.65 -12.91 4.64
C LEU A 222 6.59 -11.44 5.09
N ILE A 223 7.36 -11.11 6.11
CA ILE A 223 7.53 -9.75 6.61
C ILE A 223 8.98 -9.33 6.30
N ILE A 224 9.14 -8.28 5.51
CA ILE A 224 10.44 -7.69 5.20
C ILE A 224 10.48 -6.31 5.84
N GLN A 225 11.52 -6.06 6.67
CA GLN A 225 11.65 -4.81 7.40
C GLN A 225 13.06 -4.26 7.28
N GLY A 226 13.18 -3.00 6.82
CA GLY A 226 14.41 -2.25 6.85
C GLY A 226 14.85 -1.98 8.29
N LYS A 227 16.12 -2.30 8.60
CA LYS A 227 16.66 -2.14 9.96
C LYS A 227 16.71 -0.68 10.40
N ASP A 228 17.12 0.21 9.49
CA ASP A 228 17.31 1.63 9.74
C ASP A 228 16.29 2.47 8.95
N ASP A 229 15.07 1.96 8.76
CA ASP A 229 13.99 2.66 8.06
C ASP A 229 13.67 3.98 8.80
N PRO A 230 13.83 5.15 8.13
CA PRO A 230 13.64 6.44 8.78
C PRO A 230 12.16 6.79 8.99
N ILE A 231 11.24 6.15 8.30
CA ILE A 231 9.80 6.46 8.30
C ILE A 231 9.01 5.49 9.16
N VAL A 232 9.18 4.19 8.90
CA VAL A 232 8.50 3.12 9.64
C VAL A 232 9.43 2.59 10.72
N ASN A 233 8.95 2.61 11.97
CA ASN A 233 9.72 2.04 13.06
C ASN A 233 9.92 0.54 12.84
N PRO A 234 11.15 0.02 12.92
CA PRO A 234 11.44 -1.40 12.70
C PRO A 234 10.68 -2.35 13.65
N SER A 235 10.24 -1.87 14.81
CA SER A 235 9.34 -2.64 15.69
C SER A 235 8.05 -3.09 15.01
N SER A 236 7.65 -2.44 13.92
CA SER A 236 6.48 -2.83 13.11
C SER A 236 6.60 -4.25 12.59
N GLY A 237 7.75 -4.60 12.02
CA GLY A 237 8.02 -5.94 11.50
C GLY A 237 7.98 -7.00 12.59
N TYR A 238 8.59 -6.72 13.74
CA TYR A 238 8.59 -7.62 14.89
C TYR A 238 7.18 -7.81 15.47
N GLU A 239 6.42 -6.72 15.68
CA GLU A 239 5.06 -6.80 16.21
C GLU A 239 4.13 -7.57 15.27
N ILE A 240 4.23 -7.36 13.94
CA ILE A 240 3.48 -8.15 12.97
C ILE A 240 3.84 -9.63 13.11
N TYR A 241 5.14 -9.95 13.09
CA TYR A 241 5.60 -11.33 13.18
C TYR A 241 5.14 -12.04 14.45
N GLU A 242 5.24 -11.39 15.59
CA GLU A 242 4.86 -11.97 16.89
C GLU A 242 3.35 -12.21 16.98
N ASN A 243 2.52 -11.31 16.45
CA ASN A 243 1.08 -11.32 16.70
C ASN A 243 0.25 -12.02 15.62
N ILE A 244 0.80 -12.39 14.45
CA ILE A 244 0.05 -13.16 13.46
C ILE A 244 0.04 -14.65 13.82
N GLU A 245 -1.10 -15.34 13.57
CA GLU A 245 -1.28 -16.77 13.82
C GLU A 245 -0.91 -17.66 12.63
N SER A 246 -0.17 -17.13 11.65
CA SER A 246 0.30 -17.94 10.53
C SER A 246 1.27 -19.03 10.99
N ARG A 247 1.07 -20.26 10.53
CA ARG A 247 2.01 -21.38 10.74
C ARG A 247 3.29 -21.23 9.94
N TYR A 248 3.22 -20.53 8.79
CA TYR A 248 4.34 -20.27 7.88
C TYR A 248 4.59 -18.76 7.84
N LYS A 249 5.33 -18.27 8.82
CA LYS A 249 5.72 -16.85 8.89
C LYS A 249 7.22 -16.68 8.93
N THR A 250 7.71 -15.71 8.18
CA THR A 250 9.13 -15.36 8.14
C THR A 250 9.29 -13.87 8.34
N LEU A 251 10.18 -13.47 9.23
CA LEU A 251 10.64 -12.09 9.36
C LEU A 251 12.04 -11.99 8.79
N GLN A 252 12.22 -11.10 7.83
CA GLN A 252 13.50 -10.79 7.23
C GLN A 252 13.84 -9.33 7.51
N ILE A 253 14.91 -9.11 8.26
CA ILE A 253 15.48 -7.78 8.48
C ILE A 253 16.51 -7.53 7.38
N VAL A 254 16.38 -6.43 6.66
CA VAL A 254 17.27 -6.04 5.58
C VAL A 254 18.05 -4.79 5.95
N GLU A 255 19.31 -4.73 5.58
CA GLU A 255 20.14 -3.53 5.75
C GLU A 255 19.68 -2.47 4.74
N ALA A 256 18.94 -1.49 5.20
CA ALA A 256 18.41 -0.39 4.38
C ALA A 256 18.34 0.88 5.21
N LYS A 257 18.87 1.97 4.65
CA LYS A 257 18.88 3.32 5.26
C LYS A 257 17.75 4.22 4.75
N ASN A 258 16.96 3.73 3.81
CA ASN A 258 15.83 4.41 3.20
C ASN A 258 14.54 3.60 3.38
N HIS A 259 13.40 4.29 3.31
CA HIS A 259 12.10 3.66 3.45
C HIS A 259 11.69 2.89 2.18
N VAL A 260 11.89 3.50 1.00
CA VAL A 260 11.38 2.99 -0.29
C VAL A 260 12.34 1.95 -0.89
N ILE A 261 12.51 0.81 -0.22
CA ILE A 261 13.43 -0.25 -0.64
C ILE A 261 13.00 -0.96 -1.94
N VAL A 262 11.73 -0.89 -2.31
CA VAL A 262 11.19 -1.50 -3.54
C VAL A 262 11.64 -0.81 -4.83
N ASN A 263 12.17 0.43 -4.74
CA ASN A 263 12.63 1.21 -5.88
C ASN A 263 14.15 1.39 -5.94
N ASN A 264 14.90 0.81 -5.00
CA ASN A 264 16.36 0.88 -4.99
C ASN A 264 16.96 0.25 -6.25
N GLU A 265 18.19 0.65 -6.59
CA GLU A 265 18.93 0.06 -7.71
C GLU A 265 19.32 -1.39 -7.42
N ASN A 266 19.69 -1.70 -6.17
CA ASN A 266 20.15 -3.03 -5.72
C ASN A 266 19.03 -3.81 -5.01
N ASN A 267 17.85 -3.91 -5.61
CA ASN A 267 16.71 -4.61 -5.02
C ASN A 267 16.55 -6.07 -5.50
N GLN A 268 17.51 -6.59 -6.26
CA GLN A 268 17.43 -7.93 -6.86
C GLN A 268 17.30 -9.04 -5.80
N GLU A 269 18.08 -8.96 -4.72
CA GLU A 269 17.99 -9.92 -3.63
C GLU A 269 16.61 -9.87 -2.94
N LEU A 270 16.11 -8.68 -2.66
CA LEU A 270 14.76 -8.47 -2.13
C LEU A 270 13.70 -9.15 -3.00
N PHE A 271 13.77 -8.93 -4.32
CA PHE A 271 12.79 -9.49 -5.26
C PHE A 271 12.91 -11.01 -5.38
N LEU A 272 14.11 -11.56 -5.34
CA LEU A 272 14.34 -13.01 -5.32
C LEU A 272 13.78 -13.65 -4.05
N ASN A 273 13.92 -13.01 -2.89
CA ASN A 273 13.38 -13.50 -1.63
C ASN A 273 11.85 -13.54 -1.67
N ILE A 274 11.21 -12.48 -2.21
CA ILE A 274 9.77 -12.44 -2.42
C ILE A 274 9.33 -13.56 -3.38
N LEU A 275 9.98 -13.71 -4.52
CA LEU A 275 9.67 -14.72 -5.52
C LEU A 275 9.78 -16.15 -4.94
N ASN A 276 10.86 -16.43 -4.22
CA ASN A 276 11.09 -17.73 -3.59
C ASN A 276 10.02 -18.04 -2.56
N PHE A 277 9.65 -17.07 -1.72
CA PHE A 277 8.59 -17.24 -0.73
C PHE A 277 7.23 -17.53 -1.40
N ILE A 278 6.85 -16.77 -2.44
CA ILE A 278 5.61 -16.97 -3.19
C ILE A 278 5.58 -18.38 -3.79
N LYS A 279 6.67 -18.83 -4.41
CA LYS A 279 6.79 -20.18 -5.01
C LYS A 279 6.71 -21.29 -3.96
N GLN A 280 7.32 -21.10 -2.79
CA GLN A 280 7.27 -22.05 -1.70
C GLN A 280 5.87 -22.15 -1.09
N ALA A 281 5.19 -21.01 -0.85
CA ALA A 281 3.83 -20.98 -0.34
C ALA A 281 2.85 -21.74 -1.26
N ALA A 282 3.03 -21.63 -2.58
CA ALA A 282 2.23 -22.35 -3.56
C ALA A 282 2.40 -23.89 -3.49
N LYS A 283 3.57 -24.38 -3.09
CA LYS A 283 3.82 -25.83 -2.92
C LYS A 283 3.16 -26.36 -1.64
N ASN A 284 3.21 -25.60 -0.57
CA ASN A 284 2.65 -25.98 0.73
C ASN A 284 1.11 -25.97 0.74
N GLU A 285 0.46 -25.23 -0.15
CA GLU A 285 -1.01 -25.25 -0.28
C GLU A 285 -1.54 -26.55 -0.89
N ASN A 286 -0.69 -27.28 -1.64
CA ASN A 286 -1.05 -28.53 -2.30
C ASN A 286 -0.78 -29.78 -1.43
N GLN A 287 -0.27 -29.61 -0.20
CA GLN A 287 -0.06 -30.63 0.83
C GLN A 287 -1.12 -30.54 1.94
#